data_333d915a2609a1ff1bc708d9603349a1
#
_entry.id   333d915a2609a1ff1bc708d9603349a1
#
_cell.length_a   1.000
_cell.length_b   1.000
_cell.length_c   1.000
_cell.angle_alpha   90.00
_cell.angle_beta   90.00
_cell.angle_gamma   90.00
#
_symmetry.space_group_name_H-M   'P 1'
#
loop_
_entity.id
_entity.type
_entity.pdbx_description
1 polymer ?
#
loop_
_entity_poly.entity_id
_entity_poly.type
_entity_poly.pdbx_seq_one_letter_code
_entity_poly.pdbx_strand_id
1 'polypeptide(L)'
;VVTAAYVAEKLGLPFAGSYEAVSILQNKGRFRRFLTENGFNVPWAKSYTEPADALSDSAGFNWPMIVKPVDSAGSKGVTRVDSPDALPAAIEHAKAFSICGDFIIEEFITQQGFSSDTDCFSVDGVLRYCSFDEQHFDAHADNPYTPAAYAWPSTMPAWAQAELRQELQRLITLLGLGTGLYNIESRLG
;
A
#
# COMPACT_ATOMS: atom_id res chain seq x y z
N VAL A 1 -11.72 9.83 0.29
CA VAL A 1 -10.66 10.61 0.93
C VAL A 1 -10.13 11.67 -0.02
N VAL A 2 -9.70 11.32 -1.26
CA VAL A 2 -9.13 12.25 -2.26
C VAL A 2 -10.05 13.43 -2.57
N THR A 3 -11.35 13.16 -2.84
CA THR A 3 -12.35 14.21 -3.08
C THR A 3 -12.48 15.16 -1.88
N ALA A 4 -12.45 14.62 -0.65
CA ALA A 4 -12.54 15.46 0.56
C ALA A 4 -11.30 16.36 0.70
N ALA A 5 -10.10 15.84 0.44
CA ALA A 5 -8.87 16.63 0.42
C ALA A 5 -8.92 17.75 -0.62
N TYR A 6 -9.40 17.45 -1.84
CA TYR A 6 -9.58 18.45 -2.89
C TYR A 6 -10.54 19.58 -2.47
N VAL A 7 -11.71 19.21 -1.93
CA VAL A 7 -12.71 20.20 -1.48
C VAL A 7 -12.16 21.03 -0.32
N ALA A 8 -11.52 20.41 0.65
CA ALA A 8 -10.91 21.10 1.79
C ALA A 8 -9.86 22.13 1.33
N GLU A 9 -8.97 21.72 0.41
CA GLU A 9 -7.96 22.63 -0.15
C GLU A 9 -8.59 23.82 -0.90
N LYS A 10 -9.62 23.57 -1.73
CA LYS A 10 -10.32 24.62 -2.48
C LYS A 10 -11.09 25.60 -1.59
N LEU A 11 -11.57 25.12 -0.44
CA LEU A 11 -12.36 25.95 0.49
C LEU A 11 -11.53 26.47 1.67
N GLY A 12 -10.23 26.18 1.75
CA GLY A 12 -9.37 26.57 2.88
C GLY A 12 -9.77 25.89 4.20
N LEU A 13 -10.34 24.69 4.15
CA LEU A 13 -10.77 23.93 5.33
C LEU A 13 -9.61 23.09 5.89
N PRO A 14 -9.58 22.83 7.21
CA PRO A 14 -8.59 21.94 7.81
C PRO A 14 -8.68 20.53 7.22
N PHE A 15 -7.51 19.95 6.89
CA PHE A 15 -7.38 18.55 6.47
C PHE A 15 -6.01 18.00 6.88
N ALA A 16 -5.89 16.67 6.95
CA ALA A 16 -4.66 16.01 7.39
C ALA A 16 -3.45 16.22 6.45
N GLY A 17 -3.69 16.57 5.19
CA GLY A 17 -2.65 16.82 4.19
C GLY A 17 -3.20 17.51 2.95
N SER A 18 -2.33 17.98 2.07
CA SER A 18 -2.71 18.57 0.78
C SER A 18 -3.42 17.53 -0.11
N TYR A 19 -4.16 18.02 -1.11
CA TYR A 19 -4.75 17.15 -2.13
C TYR A 19 -3.70 16.25 -2.81
N GLU A 20 -2.50 16.80 -3.08
CA GLU A 20 -1.39 16.07 -3.67
C GLU A 20 -0.90 14.94 -2.76
N ALA A 21 -0.65 15.22 -1.48
CA ALA A 21 -0.20 14.23 -0.50
C ALA A 21 -1.22 13.06 -0.36
N VAL A 22 -2.50 13.40 -0.25
CA VAL A 22 -3.57 12.40 -0.17
C VAL A 22 -3.69 11.59 -1.46
N SER A 23 -3.51 12.21 -2.61
CA SER A 23 -3.52 11.53 -3.92
C SER A 23 -2.34 10.56 -4.08
N ILE A 24 -1.16 10.91 -3.54
CA ILE A 24 -0.02 9.98 -3.49
C ILE A 24 -0.37 8.77 -2.61
N LEU A 25 -0.88 8.99 -1.40
CA LEU A 25 -1.22 7.90 -0.46
C LEU A 25 -2.31 6.95 -0.98
N GLN A 26 -3.26 7.46 -1.76
CA GLN A 26 -4.40 6.68 -2.25
C GLN A 26 -4.14 5.93 -3.56
N ASN A 27 -3.10 6.29 -4.31
CA ASN A 27 -2.73 5.60 -5.54
C ASN A 27 -1.44 4.80 -5.33
N LYS A 28 -1.54 3.47 -5.36
CA LYS A 28 -0.43 2.56 -5.07
C LYS A 28 0.79 2.81 -5.97
N GLY A 29 0.57 3.13 -7.24
CA GLY A 29 1.65 3.42 -8.18
C GLY A 29 2.39 4.72 -7.83
N ARG A 30 1.65 5.79 -7.51
CA ARG A 30 2.22 7.05 -7.05
C ARG A 30 2.94 6.88 -5.71
N PHE A 31 2.35 6.12 -4.80
CA PHE A 31 2.93 5.87 -3.49
C PHE A 31 4.23 5.07 -3.58
N ARG A 32 4.28 3.98 -4.35
CA ARG A 32 5.52 3.20 -4.55
C ARG A 32 6.62 4.04 -5.18
N ARG A 33 6.30 4.83 -6.19
CA ARG A 33 7.26 5.75 -6.80
C ARG A 33 7.78 6.76 -5.79
N PHE A 34 6.90 7.41 -5.03
CA PHE A 34 7.28 8.34 -3.98
C PHE A 34 8.22 7.72 -2.95
N LEU A 35 7.91 6.51 -2.47
CA LEU A 35 8.75 5.79 -1.52
C LEU A 35 10.13 5.48 -2.11
N THR A 36 10.20 4.99 -3.35
CA THR A 36 11.45 4.69 -4.05
C THR A 36 12.31 5.94 -4.25
N GLU A 37 11.74 7.03 -4.74
CA GLU A 37 12.42 8.30 -4.98
C GLU A 37 12.96 8.93 -3.70
N ASN A 38 12.35 8.64 -2.56
CA ASN A 38 12.80 9.11 -1.25
C ASN A 38 13.62 8.08 -0.45
N GLY A 39 14.04 6.98 -1.07
CA GLY A 39 14.94 6.00 -0.47
C GLY A 39 14.34 5.20 0.69
N PHE A 40 13.03 4.92 0.66
CA PHE A 40 12.42 3.95 1.55
C PHE A 40 12.73 2.52 1.11
N ASN A 41 12.74 1.59 2.06
CA ASN A 41 12.83 0.17 1.75
C ASN A 41 11.47 -0.34 1.23
N VAL A 42 11.40 -0.59 -0.07
CA VAL A 42 10.17 -1.02 -0.76
C VAL A 42 10.47 -2.16 -1.73
N PRO A 43 9.52 -3.08 -1.97
CA PRO A 43 9.67 -4.07 -3.02
C PRO A 43 9.74 -3.39 -4.39
N TRP A 44 10.35 -4.06 -5.36
CA TRP A 44 10.23 -3.63 -6.73
C TRP A 44 8.76 -3.53 -7.14
N ALA A 45 8.40 -2.44 -7.82
CA ALA A 45 7.05 -2.20 -8.28
C ALA A 45 7.02 -1.32 -9.52
N LYS A 46 6.10 -1.61 -10.45
CA LYS A 46 5.85 -0.79 -11.64
C LYS A 46 4.37 -0.75 -11.97
N SER A 47 3.87 0.45 -12.24
CA SER A 47 2.49 0.68 -12.69
C SER A 47 2.40 0.64 -14.20
N TYR A 48 1.26 0.17 -14.70
CA TYR A 48 0.96 0.03 -16.11
C TYR A 48 -0.47 0.48 -16.40
N THR A 49 -0.67 1.06 -17.57
CA THR A 49 -1.99 1.34 -18.15
C THR A 49 -2.33 0.28 -19.20
N GLU A 50 -1.34 -0.07 -20.02
CA GLU A 50 -1.53 -1.02 -21.12
C GLU A 50 -1.03 -2.42 -20.71
N PRO A 51 -1.86 -3.46 -20.86
CA PRO A 51 -1.45 -4.85 -20.59
C PRO A 51 -0.24 -5.29 -21.40
N ALA A 52 -0.12 -4.84 -22.65
CA ALA A 52 0.97 -5.22 -23.54
C ALA A 52 2.34 -4.83 -23.00
N ASP A 53 2.45 -3.68 -22.33
CA ASP A 53 3.70 -3.22 -21.72
C ASP A 53 4.13 -4.13 -20.58
N ALA A 54 3.18 -4.52 -19.73
CA ALA A 54 3.44 -5.45 -18.62
C ALA A 54 3.85 -6.84 -19.11
N LEU A 55 3.20 -7.33 -20.17
CA LEU A 55 3.54 -8.62 -20.79
C LEU A 55 4.92 -8.59 -21.42
N SER A 56 5.29 -7.49 -22.05
CA SER A 56 6.64 -7.28 -22.61
C SER A 56 7.72 -7.29 -21.54
N ASP A 57 7.45 -6.68 -20.38
CA ASP A 57 8.40 -6.61 -19.26
C ASP A 57 8.50 -7.93 -18.47
N SER A 58 7.53 -8.84 -18.64
CA SER A 58 7.38 -10.04 -17.79
C SER A 58 8.56 -11.01 -17.81
N ALA A 59 9.37 -10.98 -18.87
CA ALA A 59 10.60 -11.78 -18.95
C ALA A 59 11.67 -11.36 -17.89
N GLY A 60 11.57 -10.14 -17.37
CA GLY A 60 12.46 -9.62 -16.33
C GLY A 60 11.91 -9.74 -14.90
N PHE A 61 10.73 -10.33 -14.69
CA PHE A 61 10.13 -10.42 -13.37
C PHE A 61 10.70 -11.57 -12.54
N ASN A 62 10.92 -11.29 -11.25
CA ASN A 62 11.30 -12.30 -10.26
C ASN A 62 10.03 -12.90 -9.64
N TRP A 63 9.54 -13.97 -10.21
CA TRP A 63 8.33 -14.65 -9.73
C TRP A 63 8.50 -15.25 -8.31
N PRO A 64 7.45 -15.24 -7.46
CA PRO A 64 6.09 -14.76 -7.71
C PRO A 64 5.94 -13.24 -7.65
N MET A 65 4.92 -12.71 -8.33
CA MET A 65 4.56 -11.30 -8.34
C MET A 65 3.14 -11.09 -7.78
N ILE A 66 2.85 -9.87 -7.34
CA ILE A 66 1.49 -9.42 -7.01
C ILE A 66 1.01 -8.46 -8.10
N VAL A 67 -0.18 -8.73 -8.63
CA VAL A 67 -0.89 -7.84 -9.56
C VAL A 67 -2.13 -7.31 -8.88
N LYS A 68 -2.33 -5.98 -8.89
CA LYS A 68 -3.47 -5.35 -8.21
C LYS A 68 -3.83 -3.99 -8.84
N PRO A 69 -5.08 -3.49 -8.68
CA PRO A 69 -5.44 -2.14 -9.12
C PRO A 69 -4.68 -1.07 -8.31
N VAL A 70 -4.36 0.06 -8.94
CA VAL A 70 -3.64 1.16 -8.24
C VAL A 70 -4.53 1.90 -7.24
N ASP A 71 -5.84 1.91 -7.39
CA ASP A 71 -6.79 2.80 -6.73
C ASP A 71 -7.98 2.10 -6.05
N SER A 72 -7.91 0.77 -5.90
CA SER A 72 -8.92 -0.02 -5.17
C SER A 72 -8.49 -0.28 -3.73
N ALA A 73 -9.47 -0.56 -2.86
CA ALA A 73 -9.30 -0.90 -1.45
C ALA A 73 -9.94 -2.25 -1.11
N GLY A 74 -9.62 -2.79 0.10
CA GLY A 74 -10.19 -4.05 0.59
C GLY A 74 -9.73 -5.27 -0.22
N SER A 75 -8.49 -5.25 -0.67
CA SER A 75 -7.84 -6.36 -1.43
C SER A 75 -8.59 -6.81 -2.69
N LYS A 76 -9.51 -5.98 -3.22
CA LYS A 76 -10.23 -6.27 -4.46
C LYS A 76 -9.28 -6.23 -5.65
N GLY A 77 -9.39 -7.23 -6.53
CA GLY A 77 -8.56 -7.31 -7.73
C GLY A 77 -7.09 -7.68 -7.47
N VAL A 78 -6.74 -8.14 -6.26
CA VAL A 78 -5.40 -8.60 -5.92
C VAL A 78 -5.22 -10.05 -6.34
N THR A 79 -4.14 -10.34 -7.07
CA THR A 79 -3.79 -11.70 -7.51
C THR A 79 -2.30 -11.93 -7.32
N ARG A 80 -1.92 -13.02 -6.67
CA ARG A 80 -0.57 -13.56 -6.71
C ARG A 80 -0.38 -14.35 -8.00
N VAL A 81 0.71 -14.10 -8.69
CA VAL A 81 1.05 -14.72 -9.97
C VAL A 81 2.38 -15.43 -9.81
N ASP A 82 2.38 -16.73 -9.96
CA ASP A 82 3.57 -17.58 -9.75
C ASP A 82 4.36 -17.82 -11.06
N SER A 83 3.77 -17.53 -12.23
CA SER A 83 4.41 -17.70 -13.53
C SER A 83 3.84 -16.74 -14.59
N PRO A 84 4.57 -16.48 -15.69
CA PRO A 84 4.11 -15.61 -16.78
C PRO A 84 2.76 -16.00 -17.39
N ASP A 85 2.45 -17.29 -17.44
CA ASP A 85 1.23 -17.81 -18.09
C ASP A 85 -0.06 -17.30 -17.40
N ALA A 86 -0.02 -17.07 -16.09
CA ALA A 86 -1.15 -16.57 -15.32
C ALA A 86 -1.28 -15.03 -15.35
N LEU A 87 -0.27 -14.33 -15.86
CA LEU A 87 -0.22 -12.85 -15.83
C LEU A 87 -1.38 -12.18 -16.59
N PRO A 88 -1.77 -12.61 -17.81
CA PRO A 88 -2.87 -11.97 -18.54
C PRO A 88 -4.18 -11.96 -17.75
N ALA A 89 -4.56 -13.09 -17.15
CA ALA A 89 -5.79 -13.20 -16.36
C ALA A 89 -5.74 -12.34 -15.09
N ALA A 90 -4.58 -12.25 -14.44
CA ALA A 90 -4.38 -11.39 -13.26
C ALA A 90 -4.48 -9.89 -13.61
N ILE A 91 -3.98 -9.48 -14.76
CA ILE A 91 -4.10 -8.11 -15.26
C ILE A 91 -5.58 -7.76 -15.52
N GLU A 92 -6.32 -8.60 -16.22
CA GLU A 92 -7.75 -8.40 -16.47
C GLU A 92 -8.53 -8.31 -15.15
N HIS A 93 -8.24 -9.18 -14.19
CA HIS A 93 -8.84 -9.13 -12.86
C HIS A 93 -8.53 -7.80 -12.15
N ALA A 94 -7.28 -7.34 -12.13
CA ALA A 94 -6.92 -6.07 -11.52
C ALA A 94 -7.61 -4.88 -12.20
N LYS A 95 -7.64 -4.85 -13.54
CA LYS A 95 -8.30 -3.77 -14.31
C LYS A 95 -9.80 -3.72 -14.08
N ALA A 96 -10.46 -4.86 -13.88
CA ALA A 96 -11.90 -4.92 -13.58
C ALA A 96 -12.27 -4.23 -12.24
N PHE A 97 -11.32 -4.11 -11.31
CA PHE A 97 -11.51 -3.45 -10.02
C PHE A 97 -10.83 -2.08 -9.93
N SER A 98 -10.13 -1.63 -10.95
CA SER A 98 -9.52 -0.31 -11.00
C SER A 98 -10.53 0.74 -11.45
N ILE A 99 -10.54 1.89 -10.78
CA ILE A 99 -11.40 3.03 -11.13
C ILE A 99 -10.83 3.78 -12.36
N CYS A 100 -9.50 3.95 -12.41
CA CYS A 100 -8.84 4.62 -13.54
C CYS A 100 -8.42 3.67 -14.66
N GLY A 101 -8.52 2.34 -14.46
CA GLY A 101 -8.08 1.32 -15.42
C GLY A 101 -6.60 0.93 -15.31
N ASP A 102 -5.83 1.60 -14.45
CA ASP A 102 -4.42 1.29 -14.22
C ASP A 102 -4.24 0.17 -13.20
N PHE A 103 -3.14 -0.56 -13.33
CA PHE A 103 -2.75 -1.61 -12.38
C PHE A 103 -1.27 -1.49 -12.02
N ILE A 104 -0.87 -2.16 -10.95
CA ILE A 104 0.52 -2.24 -10.49
C ILE A 104 0.93 -3.70 -10.35
N ILE A 105 2.15 -3.99 -10.74
CA ILE A 105 2.82 -5.27 -10.51
C ILE A 105 3.93 -5.01 -9.50
N GLU A 106 3.95 -5.81 -8.43
CA GLU A 106 4.93 -5.70 -7.35
C GLU A 106 5.57 -7.06 -7.08
N GLU A 107 6.81 -7.05 -6.63
CA GLU A 107 7.45 -8.23 -6.07
C GLU A 107 6.66 -8.76 -4.87
N PHE A 108 6.50 -10.09 -4.81
CA PHE A 108 5.85 -10.74 -3.67
C PHE A 108 6.83 -10.82 -2.49
N ILE A 109 6.49 -10.20 -1.38
CA ILE A 109 7.27 -10.28 -0.15
C ILE A 109 6.91 -11.55 0.59
N THR A 110 7.88 -12.44 0.77
CA THR A 110 7.75 -13.55 1.72
C THR A 110 7.92 -13.00 3.13
N GLN A 111 6.79 -12.79 3.81
CA GLN A 111 6.80 -12.17 5.12
C GLN A 111 7.34 -13.09 6.22
N GLN A 112 7.98 -12.49 7.22
CA GLN A 112 8.35 -13.11 8.49
C GLN A 112 7.30 -12.73 9.53
N GLY A 113 6.69 -13.73 10.18
CA GLY A 113 5.60 -13.49 11.13
C GLY A 113 4.31 -13.03 10.46
N PHE A 114 3.64 -12.07 11.06
CA PHE A 114 2.37 -11.49 10.59
C PHE A 114 2.59 -10.10 9.99
N SER A 115 1.78 -9.74 8.98
CA SER A 115 1.66 -8.33 8.58
C SER A 115 0.97 -7.52 9.68
N SER A 116 1.29 -6.25 9.74
CA SER A 116 0.65 -5.31 10.67
C SER A 116 -0.15 -4.26 9.90
N ASP A 117 -1.36 -4.01 10.37
CA ASP A 117 -2.19 -2.89 9.96
C ASP A 117 -2.05 -1.79 11.01
N THR A 118 -0.99 -1.01 10.85
CA THR A 118 -0.56 -0.05 11.87
C THR A 118 -1.46 1.18 11.87
N ASP A 119 -2.22 1.37 12.94
CA ASP A 119 -2.97 2.60 13.17
C ASP A 119 -2.08 3.67 13.80
N CYS A 120 -2.01 4.82 13.16
CA CYS A 120 -1.15 5.93 13.56
C CYS A 120 -1.94 7.22 13.74
N PHE A 121 -1.47 8.07 14.65
CA PHE A 121 -2.00 9.41 14.86
C PHE A 121 -0.88 10.43 14.95
N SER A 122 -0.97 11.50 14.14
CA SER A 122 -0.07 12.65 14.21
C SER A 122 -0.79 13.90 14.71
N VAL A 123 -0.02 14.78 15.35
CA VAL A 123 -0.44 16.13 15.73
C VAL A 123 0.60 17.09 15.19
N ASP A 124 0.16 18.04 14.37
CA ASP A 124 1.01 19.06 13.76
C ASP A 124 2.27 18.48 13.08
N GLY A 125 2.08 17.37 12.34
CA GLY A 125 3.15 16.70 11.63
C GLY A 125 4.06 15.80 12.49
N VAL A 126 3.77 15.67 13.77
CA VAL A 126 4.54 14.82 14.69
C VAL A 126 3.74 13.57 15.02
N LEU A 127 4.31 12.41 14.71
CA LEU A 127 3.72 11.11 15.01
C LEU A 127 3.68 10.90 16.53
N ARG A 128 2.49 10.90 17.11
CA ARG A 128 2.25 10.76 18.55
C ARG A 128 1.96 9.36 19.00
N TYR A 129 1.29 8.60 18.15
CA TYR A 129 0.83 7.26 18.48
C TYR A 129 0.97 6.32 17.28
N CYS A 130 1.36 5.08 17.54
CA CYS A 130 1.28 3.94 16.63
C CYS A 130 0.78 2.73 17.41
N SER A 131 -0.19 2.05 16.86
CA SER A 131 -0.68 0.76 17.35
C SER A 131 -0.31 -0.30 16.31
N PHE A 132 0.54 -1.23 16.69
CA PHE A 132 0.93 -2.35 15.85
C PHE A 132 0.10 -3.57 16.20
N ASP A 133 -0.57 -4.12 15.21
CA ASP A 133 -1.36 -5.35 15.31
C ASP A 133 -0.75 -6.50 14.52
N GLU A 134 -1.47 -7.59 14.47
CA GLU A 134 -1.24 -8.72 13.56
C GLU A 134 -2.49 -8.95 12.74
N GLN A 135 -2.30 -9.03 11.43
CA GLN A 135 -3.34 -9.45 10.50
C GLN A 135 -3.30 -10.96 10.32
N HIS A 136 -4.42 -11.61 10.55
CA HIS A 136 -4.62 -13.03 10.31
C HIS A 136 -5.54 -13.24 9.11
N PHE A 137 -5.11 -14.10 8.17
CA PHE A 137 -5.82 -14.36 6.92
C PHE A 137 -6.36 -15.78 6.90
N ASP A 138 -7.55 -15.95 6.31
CA ASP A 138 -8.12 -17.27 6.01
C ASP A 138 -7.84 -17.64 4.56
N ALA A 139 -6.98 -18.64 4.35
CA ALA A 139 -6.63 -19.12 3.02
C ALA A 139 -7.81 -19.78 2.26
N HIS A 140 -8.91 -20.11 2.97
CA HIS A 140 -10.11 -20.70 2.40
C HIS A 140 -11.24 -19.70 2.17
N ALA A 141 -11.04 -18.41 2.52
CA ALA A 141 -12.00 -17.36 2.24
C ALA A 141 -12.10 -17.07 0.73
N ASP A 142 -13.24 -16.55 0.30
CA ASP A 142 -13.44 -16.11 -1.10
C ASP A 142 -12.39 -15.08 -1.55
N ASN A 143 -11.91 -14.26 -0.62
CA ASN A 143 -10.77 -13.38 -0.82
C ASN A 143 -9.71 -13.63 0.28
N PRO A 144 -8.69 -14.46 0.01
CA PRO A 144 -7.67 -14.82 0.99
C PRO A 144 -6.70 -13.65 1.34
N TYR A 145 -6.80 -12.52 0.65
CA TYR A 145 -5.99 -11.33 0.91
C TYR A 145 -6.71 -10.31 1.82
N THR A 146 -7.95 -10.59 2.23
CA THR A 146 -8.66 -9.77 3.21
C THR A 146 -8.43 -10.35 4.60
N PRO A 147 -7.97 -9.54 5.59
CA PRO A 147 -7.79 -10.04 6.94
C PRO A 147 -9.12 -10.56 7.52
N ALA A 148 -9.07 -11.75 8.11
CA ALA A 148 -10.19 -12.39 8.80
C ALA A 148 -10.26 -12.03 10.29
N ALA A 149 -9.10 -11.68 10.90
CA ALA A 149 -9.00 -11.26 12.30
C ALA A 149 -7.78 -10.36 12.50
N TYR A 150 -7.82 -9.61 13.59
CA TYR A 150 -6.72 -8.78 14.07
C TYR A 150 -6.42 -9.15 15.51
N ALA A 151 -5.13 -9.15 15.89
CA ALA A 151 -4.70 -9.37 17.25
C ALA A 151 -3.75 -8.25 17.73
N TRP A 152 -3.89 -7.86 18.99
CA TRP A 152 -3.04 -6.89 19.67
C TRP A 152 -2.50 -7.47 20.98
N PRO A 153 -1.27 -7.12 21.34
CA PRO A 153 -0.26 -6.39 20.55
C PRO A 153 0.38 -7.27 19.49
N SER A 154 1.01 -6.64 18.48
CA SER A 154 1.78 -7.37 17.47
C SER A 154 2.98 -8.09 18.07
N THR A 155 3.29 -9.27 17.56
CA THR A 155 4.54 -10.01 17.84
C THR A 155 5.72 -9.54 16.96
N MET A 156 5.53 -8.52 16.11
CA MET A 156 6.62 -7.90 15.36
C MET A 156 7.75 -7.51 16.32
N PRO A 157 9.03 -7.85 16.02
CA PRO A 157 10.14 -7.51 16.89
C PRO A 157 10.22 -6.02 17.23
N ALA A 158 10.58 -5.68 18.46
CA ALA A 158 10.60 -4.29 18.93
C ALA A 158 11.51 -3.37 18.07
N TRP A 159 12.61 -3.91 17.54
CA TRP A 159 13.49 -3.18 16.65
C TRP A 159 12.78 -2.81 15.32
N ALA A 160 11.99 -3.73 14.76
CA ALA A 160 11.24 -3.49 13.52
C ALA A 160 10.10 -2.47 13.74
N GLN A 161 9.40 -2.55 14.89
CA GLN A 161 8.41 -1.54 15.26
C GLN A 161 9.04 -0.14 15.42
N ALA A 162 10.24 -0.07 16.02
CA ALA A 162 10.96 1.19 16.19
C ALA A 162 11.41 1.78 14.85
N GLU A 163 11.95 0.95 13.95
CA GLU A 163 12.34 1.36 12.59
C GLU A 163 11.12 1.84 11.79
N LEU A 164 10.04 1.05 11.77
CA LEU A 164 8.81 1.42 11.09
C LEU A 164 8.25 2.74 11.61
N ARG A 165 8.28 2.98 12.94
CA ARG A 165 7.86 4.25 13.52
C ARG A 165 8.69 5.43 13.03
N GLN A 166 10.00 5.26 12.86
CA GLN A 166 10.90 6.30 12.32
C GLN A 166 10.58 6.59 10.84
N GLU A 167 10.39 5.52 10.04
CA GLU A 167 10.02 5.66 8.63
C GLU A 167 8.64 6.29 8.45
N LEU A 168 7.67 5.99 9.30
CA LEU A 168 6.36 6.64 9.31
C LEU A 168 6.45 8.13 9.65
N GLN A 169 7.28 8.52 10.63
CA GLN A 169 7.53 9.93 10.92
C GLN A 169 8.20 10.63 9.72
N ARG A 170 9.14 9.96 9.05
CA ARG A 170 9.80 10.50 7.86
C ARG A 170 8.80 10.68 6.71
N LEU A 171 7.92 9.71 6.48
CA LEU A 171 6.83 9.79 5.49
C LEU A 171 5.89 10.98 5.76
N ILE A 172 5.44 11.14 7.01
CA ILE A 172 4.61 12.26 7.45
C ILE A 172 5.28 13.59 7.12
N THR A 173 6.58 13.70 7.43
CA THR A 173 7.36 14.92 7.21
C THR A 173 7.51 15.22 5.71
N LEU A 174 7.87 14.25 4.90
CA LEU A 174 8.09 14.41 3.46
C LEU A 174 6.81 14.74 2.69
N LEU A 175 5.66 14.20 3.12
CA LEU A 175 4.36 14.50 2.53
C LEU A 175 3.72 15.77 3.10
N GLY A 176 4.34 16.43 4.11
CA GLY A 176 3.77 17.58 4.77
C GLY A 176 2.42 17.30 5.42
N LEU A 177 2.24 16.10 6.00
CA LEU A 177 1.01 15.75 6.69
C LEU A 177 0.93 16.44 8.05
N GLY A 178 -0.27 16.88 8.41
CA GLY A 178 -0.53 17.63 9.66
C GLY A 178 -1.07 16.74 10.79
N THR A 179 -2.21 17.14 11.33
CA THR A 179 -2.95 16.39 12.33
C THR A 179 -3.91 15.42 11.65
N GLY A 180 -3.79 14.11 11.94
CA GLY A 180 -4.65 13.12 11.29
C GLY A 180 -4.41 11.68 11.74
N LEU A 181 -5.32 10.82 11.31
CA LEU A 181 -5.26 9.38 11.47
C LEU A 181 -4.77 8.74 10.17
N TYR A 182 -3.91 7.75 10.29
CA TYR A 182 -3.36 6.97 9.18
C TYR A 182 -3.43 5.49 9.51
N ASN A 183 -3.84 4.70 8.55
CA ASN A 183 -3.81 3.26 8.59
C ASN A 183 -2.81 2.77 7.54
N ILE A 184 -1.80 2.02 7.97
CA ILE A 184 -0.65 1.68 7.14
C ILE A 184 -0.34 0.19 7.29
N GLU A 185 -0.56 -0.55 6.22
CA GLU A 185 -0.16 -1.95 6.13
C GLU A 185 1.35 -2.07 5.93
N SER A 186 1.99 -2.90 6.74
CA SER A 186 3.42 -3.17 6.68
C SER A 186 3.73 -4.66 6.81
N ARG A 187 4.87 -5.06 6.24
CA ARG A 187 5.36 -6.45 6.27
C ARG A 187 6.84 -6.46 6.55
N LEU A 188 7.26 -7.35 7.44
CA LEU A 188 8.67 -7.67 7.63
C LEU A 188 9.05 -8.78 6.64
N GLY A 189 9.98 -8.50 5.73
CA GLY A 189 10.49 -9.41 4.71
C GLY A 189 11.87 -9.98 5.05
#